data_64f7cb5966ecad782b0314d28d64ec0b
#
_entry.id   64f7cb5966ecad782b0314d28d64ec0b
#
_cell.length_a   1.000
_cell.length_b   1.000
_cell.length_c   1.000
_cell.angle_alpha   90.00
_cell.angle_beta   90.00
_cell.angle_gamma   90.00
#
_symmetry.space_group_name_H-M   'P 1'
#
loop_
_entity.id
_entity.type
_entity.pdbx_description
1 polymer ?
#
loop_
_entity_poly.entity_id
_entity_poly.type
_entity_poly.pdbx_seq_one_letter_code
_entity_poly.pdbx_strand_id
1 'polypeptide(L)'
;MAKTLYQKLYDAHVVREVDNETPLIYIDRHLVHEVTSPQAFDGLRTKNRPLHQPSKTFATMDHNVSTQTKDINACGDMARIQMQELMKNCEEFGVTLYDLNHPYQGIVHVMGPEQGITLPGMTIVCGDSHTATHGAFGALAFGIGTSEVEHVMATQTLKQARAKTMKIEVIGKAPAGITAKDIVLAIIGKTGSAGGTGYIVEFCGEAIENLSMEGRMTVCNMAIELGAKAGIIAPDETTFNYMKGRQFAPKGAEWDEAVAYWKTLKTDDDAQFDKVVTLQASDIEPQVTWGTNPGQVIAINQPIPAPESFSDPVERASAEKALAYMGLESGIKLSDVKIDKVFIGSCTNSRIEDLRAAAAIAKGKKVAAGVQAIVVPGSGPVKAQAEQEGLDKIFIEAGFEWRLPGCSMCLAMNNDRLNPGERCASTSNRNFEGRQGRAGRTHLVSPAMAAAAAIDGHFADVRDIQA
;
A
#
# COMPACT_ATOMS: atom_id res chain seq x y z
N MET A 1 28.41 12.87 13.40
CA MET A 1 28.06 13.13 12.00
C MET A 1 26.55 13.28 11.91
N ALA A 2 26.08 14.20 11.08
CA ALA A 2 24.66 14.33 10.80
C ALA A 2 24.10 13.06 10.13
N LYS A 3 22.90 12.63 10.51
CA LYS A 3 22.30 11.37 10.06
C LYS A 3 20.93 11.61 9.43
N THR A 4 20.62 10.86 8.38
CA THR A 4 19.26 10.77 7.86
C THR A 4 18.36 9.99 8.84
N LEU A 5 17.05 10.14 8.72
CA LEU A 5 16.10 9.37 9.52
C LEU A 5 16.35 7.85 9.39
N TYR A 6 16.56 7.37 8.15
CA TYR A 6 16.91 5.96 7.94
C TYR A 6 18.16 5.54 8.73
N GLN A 7 19.24 6.33 8.69
CA GLN A 7 20.46 6.00 9.41
C GLN A 7 20.25 5.95 10.93
N LYS A 8 19.43 6.86 11.49
CA LYS A 8 19.06 6.83 12.91
C LYS A 8 18.28 5.55 13.25
N LEU A 9 17.27 5.22 12.46
CA LEU A 9 16.46 4.01 12.64
C LEU A 9 17.32 2.74 12.55
N TYR A 10 18.13 2.64 11.50
CA TYR A 10 18.97 1.47 11.28
C TYR A 10 19.97 1.28 12.42
N ASP A 11 20.74 2.33 12.75
CA ASP A 11 21.77 2.27 13.78
C ASP A 11 21.23 1.92 15.16
N ALA A 12 20.01 2.38 15.49
CA ALA A 12 19.34 2.04 16.75
C ALA A 12 18.97 0.56 16.86
N HIS A 13 18.89 -0.16 15.74
CA HIS A 13 18.48 -1.57 15.71
C HIS A 13 19.62 -2.55 15.40
N VAL A 14 20.84 -2.08 15.16
CA VAL A 14 22.00 -2.97 14.96
C VAL A 14 22.31 -3.70 16.26
N VAL A 15 22.14 -5.02 16.24
CA VAL A 15 22.46 -5.92 17.37
C VAL A 15 23.89 -6.41 17.28
N ARG A 16 24.35 -6.67 16.07
CA ARG A 16 25.70 -7.18 15.81
C ARG A 16 26.20 -6.68 14.46
N GLU A 17 27.39 -6.14 14.47
CA GLU A 17 28.18 -5.79 13.28
C GLU A 17 29.53 -6.46 13.37
N VAL A 18 29.89 -7.23 12.35
CA VAL A 18 31.17 -7.92 12.24
C VAL A 18 31.79 -7.52 10.90
N ASP A 19 33.09 -7.24 10.89
CA ASP A 19 33.81 -6.88 9.68
C ASP A 19 33.57 -7.89 8.56
N ASN A 20 33.24 -7.38 7.38
CA ASN A 20 32.89 -8.15 6.17
C ASN A 20 31.64 -9.03 6.25
N GLU A 21 30.80 -8.90 7.27
CA GLU A 21 29.50 -9.57 7.36
C GLU A 21 28.34 -8.57 7.21
N THR A 22 27.19 -9.09 6.76
CA THR A 22 25.95 -8.30 6.77
C THR A 22 25.51 -8.09 8.22
N PRO A 23 25.29 -6.85 8.68
CA PRO A 23 24.83 -6.56 10.03
C PRO A 23 23.53 -7.27 10.38
N LEU A 24 23.40 -7.63 11.64
CA LEU A 24 22.19 -8.21 12.22
C LEU A 24 21.40 -7.08 12.90
N ILE A 25 20.16 -6.88 12.49
CA ILE A 25 19.26 -5.89 13.11
C ILE A 25 18.15 -6.58 13.90
N TYR A 26 17.70 -5.93 14.96
CA TYR A 26 16.55 -6.34 15.74
C TYR A 26 15.26 -5.96 15.01
N ILE A 27 14.21 -6.78 15.13
CA ILE A 27 12.88 -6.55 14.56
C ILE A 27 11.86 -6.36 15.68
N ASP A 28 11.23 -5.17 15.75
CA ASP A 28 10.28 -4.84 16.81
C ASP A 28 8.92 -5.48 16.62
N ARG A 29 8.46 -5.59 15.37
CA ARG A 29 7.15 -6.17 15.02
C ARG A 29 7.26 -7.06 13.81
N HIS A 30 6.61 -8.21 13.90
CA HIS A 30 6.46 -9.13 12.79
C HIS A 30 4.97 -9.30 12.47
N LEU A 31 4.57 -8.91 11.27
CA LEU A 31 3.22 -9.08 10.77
C LEU A 31 3.19 -10.31 9.86
N VAL A 32 2.18 -11.14 10.00
CA VAL A 32 2.04 -12.38 9.21
C VAL A 32 0.62 -12.54 8.67
N HIS A 33 0.49 -13.24 7.56
CA HIS A 33 -0.79 -13.56 6.94
C HIS A 33 -0.76 -14.98 6.36
N GLU A 34 -1.89 -15.47 5.89
CA GLU A 34 -2.10 -16.86 5.51
C GLU A 34 -1.27 -17.35 4.32
N VAL A 35 -0.78 -16.45 3.46
CA VAL A 35 -0.08 -16.84 2.21
C VAL A 35 1.39 -17.17 2.43
N THR A 36 2.12 -16.36 3.20
CA THR A 36 3.59 -16.44 3.32
C THR A 36 4.08 -17.06 4.64
N SER A 37 3.18 -17.35 5.58
CA SER A 37 3.54 -17.85 6.91
C SER A 37 3.56 -19.40 7.06
N PRO A 38 2.78 -20.23 6.31
CA PRO A 38 2.69 -21.65 6.61
C PRO A 38 4.04 -22.37 6.61
N GLN A 39 4.87 -22.13 5.59
CA GLN A 39 6.19 -22.77 5.48
C GLN A 39 7.16 -22.31 6.59
N ALA A 40 7.04 -21.08 7.07
CA ALA A 40 7.86 -20.58 8.16
C ALA A 40 7.53 -21.28 9.48
N PHE A 41 6.25 -21.47 9.79
CA PHE A 41 5.81 -22.24 10.96
C PHE A 41 6.23 -23.70 10.87
N ASP A 42 6.13 -24.33 9.69
CA ASP A 42 6.61 -25.70 9.47
C ASP A 42 8.13 -25.80 9.67
N GLY A 43 8.90 -24.80 9.26
CA GLY A 43 10.33 -24.73 9.49
C GLY A 43 10.67 -24.69 10.98
N LEU A 44 9.93 -23.92 11.81
CA LEU A 44 10.07 -23.91 13.26
C LEU A 44 9.75 -25.27 13.86
N ARG A 45 8.65 -25.89 13.48
CA ARG A 45 8.18 -27.19 13.95
C ARG A 45 9.19 -28.29 13.63
N THR A 46 9.65 -28.37 12.39
CA THR A 46 10.63 -29.37 11.95
C THR A 46 11.96 -29.26 12.68
N LYS A 47 12.37 -28.06 13.05
CA LYS A 47 13.61 -27.79 13.80
C LYS A 47 13.41 -27.78 15.31
N ASN A 48 12.20 -28.09 15.79
CA ASN A 48 11.80 -28.03 17.21
C ASN A 48 12.17 -26.70 17.87
N ARG A 49 11.88 -25.59 17.19
CA ARG A 49 12.14 -24.24 17.67
C ARG A 49 10.84 -23.55 18.08
N PRO A 50 10.79 -22.92 19.25
CA PRO A 50 9.67 -22.05 19.62
C PRO A 50 9.71 -20.76 18.78
N LEU A 51 8.57 -20.07 18.69
CA LEU A 51 8.53 -18.69 18.26
C LEU A 51 9.15 -17.82 19.38
N HIS A 52 10.13 -16.99 19.01
CA HIS A 52 10.98 -16.27 19.99
C HIS A 52 10.18 -15.23 20.82
N GLN A 53 9.33 -14.45 20.15
CA GLN A 53 8.53 -13.40 20.77
C GLN A 53 7.09 -13.41 20.22
N PRO A 54 6.20 -14.31 20.73
CA PRO A 54 4.82 -14.39 20.25
C PRO A 54 4.05 -13.05 20.39
N SER A 55 4.30 -12.30 21.45
CA SER A 55 3.66 -11.00 21.73
C SER A 55 4.05 -9.87 20.76
N LYS A 56 5.09 -10.08 19.93
CA LYS A 56 5.54 -9.14 18.91
C LYS A 56 5.15 -9.56 17.49
N THR A 57 4.50 -10.74 17.36
CA THR A 57 4.00 -11.29 16.10
C THR A 57 2.48 -11.18 16.06
N PHE A 58 1.95 -10.60 14.99
CA PHE A 58 0.51 -10.39 14.81
C PHE A 58 0.08 -10.95 13.46
N ALA A 59 -1.01 -11.71 13.46
CA ALA A 59 -1.52 -12.38 12.28
C ALA A 59 -2.91 -11.87 11.88
N THR A 60 -3.17 -11.82 10.59
CA THR A 60 -4.51 -11.56 10.04
C THR A 60 -4.75 -12.40 8.78
N MET A 61 -6.01 -12.56 8.40
CA MET A 61 -6.42 -13.15 7.13
C MET A 61 -6.89 -12.03 6.21
N ASP A 62 -6.24 -11.85 5.06
CA ASP A 62 -6.55 -10.74 4.18
C ASP A 62 -6.46 -11.04 2.67
N HIS A 63 -5.62 -12.00 2.26
CA HIS A 63 -5.35 -12.28 0.85
C HIS A 63 -6.36 -13.24 0.22
N ASN A 64 -6.69 -14.32 0.90
CA ASN A 64 -7.53 -15.42 0.40
C ASN A 64 -9.00 -15.29 0.80
N VAL A 65 -9.34 -14.27 1.58
CA VAL A 65 -10.67 -14.09 2.14
C VAL A 65 -11.69 -13.74 1.06
N SER A 66 -12.91 -14.25 1.19
CA SER A 66 -14.03 -13.82 0.37
C SER A 66 -14.50 -12.43 0.83
N THR A 67 -14.77 -11.53 -0.12
CA THR A 67 -15.39 -10.23 0.16
C THR A 67 -16.92 -10.29 0.16
N GLN A 68 -17.50 -11.45 -0.14
CA GLN A 68 -18.95 -11.64 -0.19
C GLN A 68 -19.50 -12.36 1.04
N THR A 69 -18.71 -13.20 1.67
CA THR A 69 -19.12 -14.00 2.83
C THR A 69 -17.94 -14.24 3.77
N LYS A 70 -18.25 -14.41 5.06
CA LYS A 70 -17.27 -14.83 6.08
C LYS A 70 -17.16 -16.36 6.21
N ASP A 71 -17.91 -17.12 5.41
CA ASP A 71 -17.83 -18.57 5.42
C ASP A 71 -16.53 -19.03 4.71
N ILE A 72 -15.61 -19.58 5.48
CA ILE A 72 -14.33 -20.12 4.98
C ILE A 72 -14.53 -21.23 3.95
N ASN A 73 -15.66 -21.97 4.03
CA ASN A 73 -15.96 -23.06 3.09
C ASN A 73 -16.45 -22.55 1.72
N ALA A 74 -16.83 -21.29 1.63
CA ALA A 74 -17.16 -20.65 0.35
C ALA A 74 -15.92 -20.19 -0.43
N CYS A 75 -14.73 -20.28 0.16
CA CYS A 75 -13.46 -20.03 -0.50
C CYS A 75 -12.98 -21.26 -1.27
N GLY A 76 -12.13 -21.08 -2.27
CA GLY A 76 -11.50 -22.22 -2.96
C GLY A 76 -10.67 -23.08 -2.01
N ASP A 77 -10.49 -24.37 -2.34
CA ASP A 77 -9.82 -25.34 -1.44
C ASP A 77 -8.45 -24.88 -0.95
N MET A 78 -7.62 -24.34 -1.83
CA MET A 78 -6.29 -23.84 -1.46
C MET A 78 -6.37 -22.68 -0.46
N ALA A 79 -7.27 -21.72 -0.71
CA ALA A 79 -7.52 -20.58 0.17
C ALA A 79 -7.98 -21.05 1.56
N ARG A 80 -8.93 -21.98 1.60
CA ARG A 80 -9.44 -22.58 2.84
C ARG A 80 -8.33 -23.29 3.62
N ILE A 81 -7.50 -24.09 2.97
CA ILE A 81 -6.37 -24.79 3.60
C ILE A 81 -5.40 -23.79 4.21
N GLN A 82 -4.99 -22.74 3.49
CA GLN A 82 -4.04 -21.76 3.99
C GLN A 82 -4.58 -20.97 5.20
N MET A 83 -5.86 -20.60 5.17
CA MET A 83 -6.50 -19.93 6.32
C MET A 83 -6.59 -20.86 7.55
N GLN A 84 -6.96 -22.13 7.34
CA GLN A 84 -7.03 -23.13 8.43
C GLN A 84 -5.64 -23.41 9.03
N GLU A 85 -4.60 -23.51 8.20
CA GLU A 85 -3.23 -23.66 8.68
C GLU A 85 -2.76 -22.44 9.46
N LEU A 86 -3.11 -21.20 9.05
CA LEU A 86 -2.81 -20.03 9.84
C LEU A 86 -3.47 -20.07 11.21
N MET A 87 -4.75 -20.44 11.30
CA MET A 87 -5.47 -20.59 12.59
C MET A 87 -4.74 -21.57 13.51
N LYS A 88 -4.46 -22.77 13.01
CA LYS A 88 -3.75 -23.81 13.74
C LYS A 88 -2.36 -23.37 14.19
N ASN A 89 -1.60 -22.74 13.31
CA ASN A 89 -0.26 -22.27 13.64
C ASN A 89 -0.29 -21.14 14.69
N CYS A 90 -1.23 -20.21 14.60
CA CYS A 90 -1.36 -19.15 15.59
C CYS A 90 -1.75 -19.70 16.98
N GLU A 91 -2.64 -20.69 17.05
CA GLU A 91 -2.99 -21.39 18.28
C GLU A 91 -1.78 -22.12 18.88
N GLU A 92 -1.06 -22.91 18.07
CA GLU A 92 0.11 -23.70 18.49
C GLU A 92 1.26 -22.83 19.01
N PHE A 93 1.55 -21.71 18.32
CA PHE A 93 2.70 -20.85 18.65
C PHE A 93 2.34 -19.61 19.49
N GLY A 94 1.09 -19.47 19.92
CA GLY A 94 0.63 -18.38 20.77
C GLY A 94 0.62 -17.00 20.09
N VAL A 95 0.38 -16.96 18.78
CA VAL A 95 0.32 -15.72 17.99
C VAL A 95 -1.08 -15.12 18.06
N THR A 96 -1.17 -13.80 18.26
CA THR A 96 -2.45 -13.08 18.18
C THR A 96 -2.95 -13.08 16.74
N LEU A 97 -4.13 -13.67 16.51
CA LEU A 97 -4.78 -13.76 15.20
C LEU A 97 -6.05 -12.92 15.13
N TYR A 98 -6.15 -12.10 14.11
CA TYR A 98 -7.36 -11.39 13.70
C TYR A 98 -8.00 -12.17 12.54
N ASP A 99 -8.78 -13.20 12.88
CA ASP A 99 -9.43 -14.09 11.90
C ASP A 99 -10.66 -13.44 11.24
N LEU A 100 -11.32 -14.17 10.33
CA LEU A 100 -12.50 -13.69 9.58
C LEU A 100 -13.63 -13.16 10.46
N ASN A 101 -13.78 -13.65 11.68
CA ASN A 101 -14.84 -13.29 12.62
C ASN A 101 -14.42 -12.19 13.59
N HIS A 102 -13.13 -11.90 13.67
CA HIS A 102 -12.61 -10.89 14.58
C HIS A 102 -13.04 -9.48 14.08
N PRO A 103 -13.54 -8.60 14.98
CA PRO A 103 -14.01 -7.26 14.56
C PRO A 103 -12.92 -6.38 13.97
N TYR A 104 -11.65 -6.64 14.26
CA TYR A 104 -10.49 -5.92 13.72
C TYR A 104 -9.81 -6.66 12.56
N GLN A 105 -10.43 -7.71 12.00
CA GLN A 105 -9.93 -8.34 10.79
C GLN A 105 -9.80 -7.32 9.65
N GLY A 106 -8.74 -7.42 8.87
CA GLY A 106 -8.51 -6.53 7.74
C GLY A 106 -7.17 -6.78 7.08
N ILE A 107 -6.90 -6.00 6.05
CA ILE A 107 -5.62 -6.00 5.35
C ILE A 107 -4.52 -5.69 6.37
N VAL A 108 -3.46 -6.49 6.39
CA VAL A 108 -2.39 -6.41 7.39
C VAL A 108 -1.79 -5.01 7.51
N HIS A 109 -1.63 -4.29 6.40
CA HIS A 109 -1.10 -2.92 6.35
C HIS A 109 -2.14 -1.81 6.63
N VAL A 110 -3.39 -2.19 6.88
CA VAL A 110 -4.45 -1.30 7.39
C VAL A 110 -4.67 -1.59 8.87
N MET A 111 -4.89 -2.84 9.24
CA MET A 111 -5.15 -3.28 10.60
C MET A 111 -3.99 -2.94 11.56
N GLY A 112 -2.73 -3.17 11.15
CA GLY A 112 -1.56 -2.90 11.99
C GLY A 112 -1.48 -1.45 12.46
N PRO A 113 -1.53 -0.44 11.58
CA PRO A 113 -1.64 0.96 11.94
C PRO A 113 -2.86 1.30 12.80
N GLU A 114 -4.05 0.80 12.44
CA GLU A 114 -5.29 1.09 13.18
C GLU A 114 -5.27 0.61 14.62
N GLN A 115 -4.60 -0.50 14.90
CA GLN A 115 -4.47 -1.02 16.26
C GLN A 115 -3.33 -0.36 17.06
N GLY A 116 -2.47 0.43 16.40
CA GLY A 116 -1.28 1.00 17.04
C GLY A 116 -0.13 0.00 17.18
N ILE A 117 -0.16 -1.09 16.42
CA ILE A 117 0.94 -2.07 16.35
C ILE A 117 2.16 -1.42 15.70
N THR A 118 1.92 -0.51 14.74
CA THR A 118 2.93 0.32 14.10
C THR A 118 3.18 1.58 14.93
N LEU A 119 4.41 1.80 15.36
CA LEU A 119 4.82 3.02 16.09
C LEU A 119 6.07 3.62 15.47
N PRO A 120 6.27 4.96 15.63
CA PRO A 120 7.51 5.61 15.19
C PRO A 120 8.75 4.99 15.84
N GLY A 121 9.83 4.92 15.09
CA GLY A 121 11.11 4.42 15.59
C GLY A 121 11.28 2.90 15.53
N MET A 122 10.26 2.13 15.18
CA MET A 122 10.29 0.67 15.11
C MET A 122 10.85 0.14 13.80
N THR A 123 11.33 -1.11 13.84
CA THR A 123 11.54 -1.97 12.68
C THR A 123 10.36 -2.93 12.54
N ILE A 124 9.78 -3.00 11.34
CA ILE A 124 8.58 -3.81 11.06
C ILE A 124 8.79 -4.64 9.81
N VAL A 125 8.53 -5.93 9.88
CA VAL A 125 8.61 -6.83 8.72
C VAL A 125 7.34 -7.65 8.53
N CYS A 126 7.10 -8.05 7.29
CA CYS A 126 6.03 -8.95 6.89
C CYS A 126 6.45 -9.68 5.61
N GLY A 127 5.86 -10.83 5.33
CA GLY A 127 6.03 -11.54 4.06
C GLY A 127 5.31 -10.89 2.87
N ASP A 128 5.10 -9.59 2.90
CA ASP A 128 4.46 -8.78 1.85
C ASP A 128 5.29 -7.53 1.55
N SER A 129 5.50 -7.23 0.27
CA SER A 129 6.31 -6.08 -0.17
C SER A 129 5.74 -4.73 0.28
N HIS A 130 4.41 -4.61 0.42
CA HIS A 130 3.76 -3.35 0.85
C HIS A 130 3.87 -3.07 2.36
N THR A 131 4.67 -3.83 3.08
CA THR A 131 5.11 -3.52 4.45
C THR A 131 5.73 -2.11 4.54
N ALA A 132 6.25 -1.58 3.44
CA ALA A 132 6.69 -0.19 3.33
C ALA A 132 5.63 0.84 3.77
N THR A 133 4.33 0.51 3.73
CA THR A 133 3.24 1.33 4.24
C THR A 133 3.49 1.88 5.64
N HIS A 134 4.07 1.05 6.52
CA HIS A 134 4.33 1.40 7.92
C HIS A 134 5.41 2.48 8.07
N GLY A 135 6.22 2.73 7.03
CA GLY A 135 7.19 3.82 7.00
C GLY A 135 6.56 5.22 7.07
N ALA A 136 5.27 5.34 6.79
CA ALA A 136 4.49 6.56 6.99
C ALA A 136 4.48 7.08 8.45
N PHE A 137 4.81 6.20 9.39
CA PHE A 137 4.89 6.49 10.82
C PHE A 137 6.31 6.82 11.30
N GLY A 138 7.30 6.89 10.41
CA GLY A 138 8.70 6.99 10.81
C GLY A 138 9.23 5.67 11.37
N ALA A 139 8.75 4.56 10.85
CA ALA A 139 9.26 3.21 11.11
C ALA A 139 10.12 2.73 9.94
N LEU A 140 11.12 1.89 10.21
CA LEU A 140 11.86 1.17 9.18
C LEU A 140 11.11 -0.12 8.86
N ALA A 141 10.32 -0.10 7.79
CA ALA A 141 9.41 -1.18 7.46
C ALA A 141 9.61 -1.69 6.03
N PHE A 142 9.75 -3.00 5.86
CA PHE A 142 9.98 -3.61 4.55
C PHE A 142 9.53 -5.08 4.49
N GLY A 143 9.24 -5.52 3.26
CA GLY A 143 8.90 -6.90 2.97
C GLY A 143 10.10 -7.84 3.02
N ILE A 144 9.87 -9.08 3.46
CA ILE A 144 10.87 -10.13 3.59
C ILE A 144 10.39 -11.44 2.94
N GLY A 145 11.33 -12.28 2.53
CA GLY A 145 11.03 -13.59 1.96
C GLY A 145 10.66 -14.63 3.02
N THR A 146 10.03 -15.74 2.61
CA THR A 146 9.53 -16.78 3.53
C THR A 146 10.61 -17.36 4.45
N SER A 147 11.84 -17.55 3.97
CA SER A 147 12.97 -18.03 4.79
C SER A 147 13.38 -16.99 5.85
N GLU A 148 13.24 -15.70 5.54
CA GLU A 148 13.49 -14.60 6.48
C GLU A 148 12.35 -14.50 7.50
N VAL A 149 11.10 -14.80 7.10
CA VAL A 149 9.95 -14.91 8.03
C VAL A 149 10.25 -15.96 9.09
N GLU A 150 10.69 -17.17 8.72
CA GLU A 150 11.11 -18.22 9.67
C GLU A 150 12.25 -17.72 10.58
N HIS A 151 13.25 -17.06 10.01
CA HIS A 151 14.39 -16.54 10.78
C HIS A 151 13.96 -15.52 11.83
N VAL A 152 13.12 -14.55 11.46
CA VAL A 152 12.59 -13.53 12.38
C VAL A 152 11.71 -14.19 13.46
N MET A 153 10.87 -15.15 13.10
CA MET A 153 10.08 -15.91 14.08
C MET A 153 10.96 -16.61 15.11
N ALA A 154 12.10 -17.20 14.67
CA ALA A 154 13.00 -17.94 15.53
C ALA A 154 13.90 -17.05 16.41
N THR A 155 14.21 -15.82 15.99
CA THR A 155 15.32 -15.04 16.57
C THR A 155 14.97 -13.58 16.87
N GLN A 156 13.89 -13.06 16.36
CA GLN A 156 13.51 -11.64 16.38
C GLN A 156 14.58 -10.73 15.73
N THR A 157 15.40 -11.26 14.86
CA THR A 157 16.47 -10.54 14.17
C THR A 157 16.50 -10.86 12.69
N LEU A 158 17.18 -10.02 11.91
CA LEU A 158 17.35 -10.21 10.47
C LEU A 158 18.74 -9.72 10.02
N LYS A 159 19.39 -10.45 9.14
CA LYS A 159 20.58 -9.96 8.42
C LYS A 159 20.13 -8.95 7.35
N GLN A 160 20.54 -7.69 7.52
CA GLN A 160 20.13 -6.61 6.62
C GLN A 160 21.31 -5.69 6.31
N ALA A 161 21.71 -5.66 5.05
CA ALA A 161 22.74 -4.70 4.60
C ALA A 161 22.19 -3.25 4.65
N ARG A 162 23.09 -2.31 4.90
CA ARG A 162 22.77 -0.87 4.80
C ARG A 162 22.38 -0.53 3.38
N ALA A 163 21.24 0.14 3.22
CA ALA A 163 20.80 0.67 1.94
C ALA A 163 21.36 2.08 1.70
N LYS A 164 21.38 2.50 0.46
CA LYS A 164 21.60 3.91 0.11
C LYS A 164 20.37 4.74 0.50
N THR A 165 20.56 6.03 0.64
CA THR A 165 19.52 7.00 1.03
C THR A 165 19.10 7.85 -0.16
N MET A 166 17.78 7.99 -0.35
CA MET A 166 17.20 8.85 -1.37
C MET A 166 16.19 9.79 -0.74
N LYS A 167 16.31 11.09 -1.04
CA LYS A 167 15.31 12.09 -0.68
C LYS A 167 14.40 12.36 -1.88
N ILE A 168 13.09 12.29 -1.67
CA ILE A 168 12.10 12.78 -2.62
C ILE A 168 11.33 13.92 -1.94
N GLU A 169 11.51 15.13 -2.46
CA GLU A 169 10.92 16.35 -1.92
C GLU A 169 9.83 16.89 -2.85
N VAL A 170 8.62 17.02 -2.33
CA VAL A 170 7.49 17.58 -3.07
C VAL A 170 7.17 18.96 -2.50
N ILE A 171 7.57 20.00 -3.25
CA ILE A 171 7.54 21.39 -2.82
C ILE A 171 6.18 22.00 -3.11
N GLY A 172 5.71 22.82 -2.17
CA GLY A 172 4.47 23.59 -2.29
C GLY A 172 3.23 22.74 -2.02
N LYS A 173 2.05 23.31 -2.28
CA LYS A 173 0.75 22.68 -2.02
C LYS A 173 0.21 22.06 -3.29
N ALA A 174 -0.34 20.85 -3.14
CA ALA A 174 -1.05 20.19 -4.22
C ALA A 174 -2.34 20.97 -4.58
N PRO A 175 -2.66 21.10 -5.87
CA PRO A 175 -3.92 21.71 -6.31
C PRO A 175 -5.15 20.93 -5.80
N ALA A 176 -6.31 21.57 -5.80
CA ALA A 176 -7.57 20.90 -5.49
C ALA A 176 -7.82 19.72 -6.45
N GLY A 177 -8.35 18.62 -5.91
CA GLY A 177 -8.59 17.39 -6.67
C GLY A 177 -7.39 16.46 -6.79
N ILE A 178 -6.19 16.87 -6.35
CA ILE A 178 -4.99 16.04 -6.31
C ILE A 178 -4.91 15.32 -4.96
N THR A 179 -4.69 14.01 -5.02
CA THR A 179 -4.59 13.13 -3.86
C THR A 179 -3.17 12.60 -3.67
N ALA A 180 -2.92 11.94 -2.54
CA ALA A 180 -1.65 11.25 -2.29
C ALA A 180 -1.32 10.20 -3.37
N LYS A 181 -2.35 9.57 -3.98
CA LYS A 181 -2.18 8.62 -5.08
C LYS A 181 -1.63 9.30 -6.34
N ASP A 182 -2.13 10.49 -6.66
CA ASP A 182 -1.64 11.26 -7.80
C ASP A 182 -0.20 11.71 -7.57
N ILE A 183 0.12 12.16 -6.35
CA ILE A 183 1.48 12.54 -5.98
C ILE A 183 2.46 11.38 -6.16
N VAL A 184 2.15 10.20 -5.61
CA VAL A 184 3.09 9.07 -5.71
C VAL A 184 3.17 8.51 -7.13
N LEU A 185 2.09 8.51 -7.90
CA LEU A 185 2.13 8.13 -9.32
C LEU A 185 2.97 9.12 -10.15
N ALA A 186 2.87 10.43 -9.91
CA ALA A 186 3.73 11.42 -10.54
C ALA A 186 5.21 11.24 -10.17
N ILE A 187 5.51 10.90 -8.91
CA ILE A 187 6.86 10.55 -8.46
C ILE A 187 7.38 9.34 -9.25
N ILE A 188 6.59 8.26 -9.35
CA ILE A 188 6.98 7.04 -10.06
C ILE A 188 7.13 7.32 -11.56
N GLY A 189 6.25 8.12 -12.16
CA GLY A 189 6.38 8.56 -13.55
C GLY A 189 7.68 9.30 -13.82
N LYS A 190 8.12 10.17 -12.88
CA LYS A 190 9.37 10.91 -12.99
C LYS A 190 10.62 10.06 -12.75
N THR A 191 10.56 9.12 -11.80
CA THR A 191 11.73 8.34 -11.39
C THR A 191 11.88 7.02 -12.16
N GLY A 192 10.80 6.52 -12.74
CA GLY A 192 10.69 5.18 -13.29
C GLY A 192 10.50 4.11 -12.22
N SER A 193 10.04 2.92 -12.63
CA SER A 193 9.79 1.77 -11.73
C SER A 193 11.05 1.17 -11.10
N ALA A 194 12.25 1.54 -11.53
CA ALA A 194 13.54 1.11 -10.97
C ALA A 194 14.33 2.24 -10.34
N GLY A 195 13.80 3.47 -10.31
CA GLY A 195 14.53 4.67 -9.89
C GLY A 195 14.99 4.68 -8.43
N GLY A 196 14.34 3.90 -7.57
CA GLY A 196 14.65 3.73 -6.16
C GLY A 196 15.37 2.42 -5.81
N THR A 197 15.80 1.64 -6.80
CA THR A 197 16.46 0.34 -6.54
C THR A 197 17.73 0.50 -5.72
N GLY A 198 17.79 -0.20 -4.59
CA GLY A 198 18.91 -0.13 -3.64
C GLY A 198 18.81 1.01 -2.62
N TYR A 199 17.73 1.78 -2.64
CA TYR A 199 17.51 2.90 -1.72
C TYR A 199 16.42 2.63 -0.69
N ILE A 200 16.56 3.28 0.46
CA ILE A 200 15.44 3.67 1.32
C ILE A 200 15.08 5.12 0.95
N VAL A 201 13.82 5.36 0.65
CA VAL A 201 13.35 6.67 0.20
C VAL A 201 12.73 7.42 1.37
N GLU A 202 13.22 8.63 1.65
CA GLU A 202 12.58 9.57 2.57
C GLU A 202 11.75 10.57 1.75
N PHE A 203 10.44 10.56 1.97
CA PHE A 203 9.53 11.52 1.36
C PHE A 203 9.35 12.72 2.29
N CYS A 204 9.48 13.92 1.76
CA CYS A 204 9.39 15.17 2.52
C CYS A 204 8.89 16.33 1.64
N GLY A 205 8.87 17.52 2.23
CA GLY A 205 8.39 18.75 1.61
C GLY A 205 6.93 19.04 1.94
N GLU A 206 6.52 20.30 1.70
CA GLU A 206 5.23 20.83 2.17
C GLU A 206 4.03 19.98 1.73
N ALA A 207 4.04 19.45 0.50
CA ALA A 207 2.94 18.61 0.01
C ALA A 207 2.83 17.29 0.78
N ILE A 208 3.95 16.69 1.19
CA ILE A 208 3.97 15.44 1.97
C ILE A 208 3.59 15.68 3.43
N GLU A 209 4.12 16.75 4.02
CA GLU A 209 3.84 17.13 5.41
C GLU A 209 2.37 17.48 5.64
N ASN A 210 1.71 18.07 4.64
CA ASN A 210 0.29 18.41 4.67
C ASN A 210 -0.65 17.20 4.43
N LEU A 211 -0.13 16.02 4.07
CA LEU A 211 -0.94 14.81 3.93
C LEU A 211 -1.44 14.32 5.30
N SER A 212 -2.66 13.79 5.30
CA SER A 212 -3.16 12.94 6.38
C SER A 212 -2.30 11.69 6.55
N MET A 213 -2.47 10.95 7.64
CA MET A 213 -1.78 9.67 7.79
C MET A 213 -2.17 8.66 6.71
N GLU A 214 -3.42 8.66 6.29
CA GLU A 214 -3.91 7.84 5.20
C GLU A 214 -3.20 8.17 3.88
N GLY A 215 -3.03 9.44 3.59
CA GLY A 215 -2.27 9.89 2.42
C GLY A 215 -0.79 9.52 2.50
N ARG A 216 -0.15 9.68 3.67
CA ARG A 216 1.25 9.26 3.91
C ARG A 216 1.43 7.75 3.75
N MET A 217 0.46 6.96 4.24
CA MET A 217 0.46 5.51 4.03
C MET A 217 0.35 5.14 2.55
N THR A 218 -0.44 5.85 1.76
CA THR A 218 -0.52 5.66 0.30
C THR A 218 0.84 5.92 -0.37
N VAL A 219 1.52 7.01 -0.02
CA VAL A 219 2.85 7.34 -0.57
C VAL A 219 3.88 6.28 -0.22
N CYS A 220 3.99 5.92 1.06
CA CYS A 220 4.95 4.90 1.51
C CYS A 220 4.61 3.49 0.98
N ASN A 221 3.33 3.14 0.86
CA ASN A 221 2.87 1.88 0.26
C ASN A 221 3.45 1.70 -1.14
N MET A 222 3.39 2.75 -1.97
CA MET A 222 3.83 2.69 -3.36
C MET A 222 5.33 2.98 -3.55
N ALA A 223 6.11 3.16 -2.50
CA ALA A 223 7.57 3.28 -2.59
C ALA A 223 8.20 2.03 -3.25
N ILE A 224 7.61 0.87 -3.05
CA ILE A 224 8.04 -0.39 -3.68
C ILE A 224 7.89 -0.35 -5.20
N GLU A 225 6.92 0.41 -5.71
CA GLU A 225 6.62 0.48 -7.14
C GLU A 225 7.62 1.35 -7.93
N LEU A 226 8.42 2.17 -7.24
CA LEU A 226 9.60 2.81 -7.83
C LEU A 226 10.90 2.01 -7.60
N GLY A 227 10.79 0.77 -7.09
CA GLY A 227 11.90 -0.13 -6.85
C GLY A 227 12.62 0.06 -5.50
N ALA A 228 12.17 0.96 -4.64
CA ALA A 228 12.76 1.18 -3.34
C ALA A 228 12.52 0.00 -2.40
N LYS A 229 13.43 -0.22 -1.45
CA LYS A 229 13.26 -1.25 -0.41
C LYS A 229 12.19 -0.85 0.61
N ALA A 230 12.12 0.44 0.94
CA ALA A 230 11.12 1.05 1.83
C ALA A 230 10.96 2.53 1.51
N GLY A 231 9.84 3.09 1.92
CA GLY A 231 9.58 4.53 1.99
C GLY A 231 9.37 4.94 3.42
N ILE A 232 9.90 6.09 3.84
CA ILE A 232 9.74 6.63 5.19
C ILE A 232 9.32 8.10 5.14
N ILE A 233 8.55 8.51 6.13
CA ILE A 233 8.19 9.92 6.40
C ILE A 233 8.50 10.18 7.86
N ALA A 234 9.17 11.30 8.16
CA ALA A 234 9.45 11.69 9.53
C ALA A 234 8.14 11.88 10.32
N PRO A 235 8.03 11.30 11.55
CA PRO A 235 6.82 11.45 12.34
C PRO A 235 6.70 12.88 12.88
N ASP A 236 5.46 13.38 12.91
CA ASP A 236 5.11 14.71 13.38
C ASP A 236 3.80 14.69 14.19
N GLU A 237 3.23 15.86 14.48
CA GLU A 237 1.99 15.96 15.24
C GLU A 237 0.80 15.23 14.56
N THR A 238 0.78 15.17 13.22
CA THR A 238 -0.22 14.38 12.46
C THR A 238 -0.10 12.90 12.82
N THR A 239 1.14 12.40 12.86
CA THR A 239 1.42 11.00 13.25
C THR A 239 1.04 10.75 14.70
N PHE A 240 1.42 11.64 15.62
CA PHE A 240 1.14 11.47 17.05
C PHE A 240 -0.36 11.50 17.33
N ASN A 241 -1.10 12.42 16.71
CA ASN A 241 -2.55 12.50 16.84
C ASN A 241 -3.25 11.25 16.33
N TYR A 242 -2.78 10.68 15.22
CA TYR A 242 -3.31 9.43 14.68
C TYR A 242 -3.10 8.25 15.64
N MET A 243 -1.95 8.18 16.32
CA MET A 243 -1.59 7.08 17.21
C MET A 243 -2.25 7.15 18.58
N LYS A 244 -2.61 8.36 19.04
CA LYS A 244 -3.10 8.60 20.40
C LYS A 244 -4.36 7.79 20.71
N GLY A 245 -4.30 7.02 21.80
CA GLY A 245 -5.46 6.24 22.27
C GLY A 245 -5.68 4.91 21.58
N ARG A 246 -4.85 4.52 20.59
CA ARG A 246 -4.94 3.20 19.98
C ARG A 246 -4.51 2.10 20.93
N GLN A 247 -4.98 0.86 20.68
CA GLN A 247 -4.86 -0.27 21.60
C GLN A 247 -3.42 -0.53 22.05
N PHE A 248 -2.47 -0.58 21.10
CA PHE A 248 -1.05 -0.89 21.35
C PHE A 248 -0.17 0.37 21.44
N ALA A 249 -0.75 1.57 21.37
CA ALA A 249 0.01 2.79 21.60
C ALA A 249 0.31 2.98 23.09
N PRO A 250 1.46 3.58 23.45
CA PRO A 250 1.77 3.93 24.84
C PRO A 250 0.68 4.79 25.48
N LYS A 251 0.57 4.74 26.81
CA LYS A 251 -0.46 5.47 27.57
C LYS A 251 0.14 6.23 28.74
N GLY A 252 -0.51 7.32 29.15
CA GLY A 252 -0.07 8.13 30.28
C GLY A 252 1.37 8.63 30.14
N ALA A 253 2.21 8.45 31.15
CA ALA A 253 3.58 8.92 31.16
C ALA A 253 4.44 8.26 30.05
N GLU A 254 4.18 6.98 29.72
CA GLU A 254 4.88 6.31 28.62
C GLU A 254 4.59 6.96 27.25
N TRP A 255 3.38 7.53 27.08
CA TRP A 255 3.05 8.30 25.88
C TRP A 255 3.89 9.56 25.78
N ASP A 256 4.05 10.31 26.85
CA ASP A 256 4.82 11.55 26.87
C ASP A 256 6.31 11.29 26.57
N GLU A 257 6.87 10.22 27.15
CA GLU A 257 8.23 9.78 26.89
C GLU A 257 8.40 9.34 25.41
N ALA A 258 7.44 8.57 24.90
CA ALA A 258 7.45 8.12 23.50
C ALA A 258 7.40 9.30 22.52
N VAL A 259 6.50 10.27 22.75
CA VAL A 259 6.41 11.48 21.91
C VAL A 259 7.69 12.30 21.98
N ALA A 260 8.32 12.44 23.15
CA ALA A 260 9.60 13.11 23.29
C ALA A 260 10.69 12.44 22.44
N TYR A 261 10.74 11.12 22.45
CA TYR A 261 11.66 10.35 21.59
C TYR A 261 11.30 10.48 20.11
N TRP A 262 10.02 10.32 19.74
CA TRP A 262 9.56 10.38 18.35
C TRP A 262 9.87 11.73 17.69
N LYS A 263 9.83 12.83 18.42
CA LYS A 263 10.23 14.18 17.95
C LYS A 263 11.70 14.27 17.54
N THR A 264 12.54 13.33 17.97
CA THR A 264 13.95 13.27 17.54
C THR A 264 14.14 12.52 16.23
N LEU A 265 13.11 11.77 15.77
CA LEU A 265 13.13 10.94 14.57
C LEU A 265 12.89 11.78 13.32
N LYS A 266 13.84 12.63 13.00
CA LYS A 266 13.90 13.41 11.77
C LYS A 266 15.33 13.43 11.24
N THR A 267 15.47 13.65 9.95
CA THR A 267 16.78 13.84 9.32
C THR A 267 17.42 15.12 9.85
N ASP A 268 18.71 15.06 10.17
CA ASP A 268 19.49 16.22 10.62
C ASP A 268 19.68 17.21 9.46
N ASP A 269 19.74 18.51 9.76
CA ASP A 269 19.77 19.56 8.74
C ASP A 269 20.95 19.43 7.76
N ASP A 270 22.13 18.98 8.25
CA ASP A 270 23.34 18.77 7.45
C ASP A 270 23.51 17.34 6.91
N ALA A 271 22.50 16.48 7.05
CA ALA A 271 22.59 15.12 6.57
C ALA A 271 22.62 15.04 5.04
N GLN A 272 23.47 14.16 4.51
CA GLN A 272 23.63 13.98 3.08
C GLN A 272 22.87 12.76 2.60
N PHE A 273 22.19 12.89 1.47
CA PHE A 273 21.54 11.79 0.75
C PHE A 273 22.38 11.39 -0.46
N ASP A 274 22.38 10.10 -0.78
CA ASP A 274 23.06 9.60 -1.99
C ASP A 274 22.34 10.07 -3.27
N LYS A 275 21.04 10.33 -3.20
CA LYS A 275 20.23 10.83 -4.32
C LYS A 275 19.14 11.77 -3.82
N VAL A 276 18.88 12.83 -4.57
CA VAL A 276 17.78 13.78 -4.31
C VAL A 276 16.94 13.95 -5.57
N VAL A 277 15.63 13.88 -5.41
CA VAL A 277 14.65 14.16 -6.47
C VAL A 277 13.65 15.19 -5.93
N THR A 278 13.34 16.20 -6.74
CA THR A 278 12.43 17.27 -6.36
C THR A 278 11.28 17.37 -7.37
N LEU A 279 10.06 17.53 -6.89
CA LEU A 279 8.86 17.82 -7.67
C LEU A 279 8.20 19.09 -7.17
N GLN A 280 7.53 19.84 -8.07
CA GLN A 280 6.62 20.90 -7.68
C GLN A 280 5.20 20.32 -7.58
N ALA A 281 4.56 20.48 -6.44
CA ALA A 281 3.20 19.98 -6.23
C ALA A 281 2.18 20.65 -7.16
N SER A 282 2.43 21.93 -7.52
CA SER A 282 1.59 22.69 -8.46
C SER A 282 1.52 22.08 -9.87
N ASP A 283 2.52 21.30 -10.26
CA ASP A 283 2.63 20.72 -11.60
C ASP A 283 1.96 19.34 -11.68
N ILE A 284 1.47 18.82 -10.55
CA ILE A 284 0.84 17.51 -10.50
C ILE A 284 -0.63 17.63 -10.90
N GLU A 285 -0.99 16.90 -11.93
CA GLU A 285 -2.34 16.71 -12.44
C GLU A 285 -2.88 15.35 -11.95
N PRO A 286 -4.22 15.07 -12.02
CA PRO A 286 -4.74 13.73 -11.75
C PRO A 286 -4.08 12.68 -12.65
N GLN A 287 -3.58 11.61 -12.05
CA GLN A 287 -2.73 10.61 -12.71
C GLN A 287 -3.51 9.35 -13.09
N VAL A 288 -3.15 8.75 -14.21
CA VAL A 288 -3.66 7.46 -14.64
C VAL A 288 -2.57 6.65 -15.35
N THR A 289 -2.43 5.37 -15.04
CA THR A 289 -1.48 4.50 -15.75
C THR A 289 -2.07 4.06 -17.09
N TRP A 290 -1.27 4.10 -18.16
CA TRP A 290 -1.67 3.68 -19.51
C TRP A 290 -1.12 2.31 -19.91
N GLY A 291 -0.10 1.81 -19.18
CA GLY A 291 0.60 0.60 -19.53
C GLY A 291 0.52 -0.49 -18.44
N THR A 292 1.54 -1.35 -18.41
CA THR A 292 1.60 -2.57 -17.60
C THR A 292 2.51 -2.47 -16.38
N ASN A 293 2.96 -1.27 -16.02
CA ASN A 293 3.66 -0.98 -14.78
C ASN A 293 3.33 0.44 -14.30
N PRO A 294 3.51 0.76 -13.00
CA PRO A 294 3.16 2.07 -12.44
C PRO A 294 3.97 3.24 -12.99
N GLY A 295 5.16 3.00 -13.59
CA GLY A 295 5.95 4.04 -14.26
C GLY A 295 5.39 4.47 -15.61
N GLN A 296 4.53 3.65 -16.20
CA GLN A 296 3.80 3.99 -17.45
C GLN A 296 2.53 4.76 -17.09
N VAL A 297 2.69 5.99 -16.64
CA VAL A 297 1.65 6.89 -16.11
C VAL A 297 1.69 8.24 -16.82
N ILE A 298 0.53 8.86 -16.96
CA ILE A 298 0.35 10.20 -17.51
C ILE A 298 -0.71 10.97 -16.71
N ALA A 299 -0.72 12.29 -16.86
CA ALA A 299 -1.86 13.09 -16.46
C ALA A 299 -3.08 12.74 -17.34
N ILE A 300 -4.28 12.74 -16.76
CA ILE A 300 -5.53 12.34 -17.44
C ILE A 300 -5.81 13.15 -18.72
N ASN A 301 -5.38 14.41 -18.75
CA ASN A 301 -5.56 15.31 -19.87
C ASN A 301 -4.52 15.13 -20.99
N GLN A 302 -3.48 14.32 -20.77
CA GLN A 302 -2.42 14.08 -21.74
C GLN A 302 -2.75 12.88 -22.65
N PRO A 303 -2.31 12.90 -23.91
CA PRO A 303 -2.41 11.74 -24.78
C PRO A 303 -1.38 10.67 -24.38
N ILE A 304 -1.70 9.41 -24.66
CA ILE A 304 -0.77 8.28 -24.49
C ILE A 304 0.47 8.51 -25.35
N PRO A 305 1.69 8.41 -24.79
CA PRO A 305 2.92 8.68 -25.51
C PRO A 305 3.16 7.67 -26.65
N ALA A 306 3.73 8.14 -27.74
CA ALA A 306 4.16 7.27 -28.81
C ALA A 306 5.44 6.51 -28.39
N PRO A 307 5.60 5.21 -28.72
CA PRO A 307 6.80 4.45 -28.40
C PRO A 307 8.09 5.12 -28.92
N GLU A 308 8.02 5.77 -30.07
CA GLU A 308 9.14 6.49 -30.69
C GLU A 308 9.61 7.71 -29.87
N SER A 309 8.80 8.21 -28.94
CA SER A 309 9.20 9.32 -28.06
C SER A 309 10.20 8.90 -26.98
N PHE A 310 10.33 7.59 -26.71
CA PHE A 310 11.30 7.06 -25.77
C PHE A 310 12.67 6.91 -26.43
N SER A 311 13.69 7.55 -25.86
CA SER A 311 15.06 7.48 -26.37
C SER A 311 15.76 6.14 -26.07
N ASP A 312 15.41 5.52 -24.91
CA ASP A 312 15.93 4.21 -24.53
C ASP A 312 15.20 3.10 -25.32
N PRO A 313 15.94 2.25 -26.06
CA PRO A 313 15.35 1.13 -26.78
C PRO A 313 14.56 0.15 -25.91
N VAL A 314 14.97 -0.03 -24.64
CA VAL A 314 14.29 -0.92 -23.69
C VAL A 314 12.94 -0.33 -23.28
N GLU A 315 12.90 0.97 -22.98
CA GLU A 315 11.65 1.68 -22.66
C GLU A 315 10.70 1.69 -23.86
N ARG A 316 11.23 1.91 -25.08
CA ARG A 316 10.45 1.85 -26.32
C ARG A 316 9.80 0.49 -26.51
N ALA A 317 10.57 -0.59 -26.44
CA ALA A 317 10.05 -1.96 -26.55
C ALA A 317 9.03 -2.29 -25.47
N SER A 318 9.25 -1.80 -24.24
CA SER A 318 8.30 -1.92 -23.14
C SER A 318 6.99 -1.18 -23.41
N ALA A 319 7.05 0.01 -23.99
CA ALA A 319 5.88 0.80 -24.37
C ALA A 319 5.06 0.11 -25.49
N GLU A 320 5.71 -0.40 -26.54
CA GLU A 320 5.07 -1.17 -27.62
C GLU A 320 4.33 -2.39 -27.07
N LYS A 321 5.00 -3.17 -26.21
CA LYS A 321 4.40 -4.35 -25.57
C LYS A 321 3.22 -3.98 -24.68
N ALA A 322 3.35 -2.92 -23.89
CA ALA A 322 2.30 -2.44 -22.99
C ALA A 322 1.06 -1.99 -23.77
N LEU A 323 1.22 -1.20 -24.84
CA LEU A 323 0.10 -0.77 -25.69
C LEU A 323 -0.63 -1.95 -26.32
N ALA A 324 0.13 -2.94 -26.84
CA ALA A 324 -0.45 -4.15 -27.40
C ALA A 324 -1.27 -4.94 -26.36
N TYR A 325 -0.73 -5.16 -25.14
CA TYR A 325 -1.43 -5.85 -24.07
C TYR A 325 -2.67 -5.07 -23.60
N MET A 326 -2.53 -3.78 -23.39
CA MET A 326 -3.61 -2.91 -22.92
C MET A 326 -4.66 -2.65 -24.03
N GLY A 327 -4.38 -3.02 -25.30
CA GLY A 327 -5.25 -2.74 -26.44
C GLY A 327 -5.51 -1.24 -26.59
N LEU A 328 -4.44 -0.45 -26.54
CA LEU A 328 -4.45 0.99 -26.65
C LEU A 328 -3.55 1.43 -27.81
N GLU A 329 -3.85 2.61 -28.35
CA GLU A 329 -3.04 3.27 -29.37
C GLU A 329 -2.39 4.53 -28.79
N SER A 330 -1.21 4.87 -29.29
CA SER A 330 -0.58 6.15 -28.95
C SER A 330 -1.39 7.33 -29.48
N GLY A 331 -1.31 8.47 -28.82
CA GLY A 331 -2.00 9.69 -29.20
C GLY A 331 -3.47 9.80 -28.78
N ILE A 332 -4.13 8.71 -28.34
CA ILE A 332 -5.47 8.79 -27.76
C ILE A 332 -5.41 9.29 -26.31
N LYS A 333 -6.47 9.90 -25.83
CA LYS A 333 -6.65 10.26 -24.43
C LYS A 333 -7.30 9.12 -23.67
N LEU A 334 -6.89 8.88 -22.43
CA LEU A 334 -7.53 7.86 -21.59
C LEU A 334 -8.98 8.24 -21.26
N SER A 335 -9.32 9.52 -21.25
CA SER A 335 -10.73 9.97 -21.13
C SER A 335 -11.67 9.42 -22.22
N ASP A 336 -11.14 9.02 -23.38
CA ASP A 336 -11.93 8.43 -24.46
C ASP A 336 -12.03 6.89 -24.35
N VAL A 337 -11.38 6.30 -23.33
CA VAL A 337 -11.27 4.86 -23.17
C VAL A 337 -12.31 4.34 -22.18
N LYS A 338 -13.20 3.46 -22.67
CA LYS A 338 -14.23 2.81 -21.86
C LYS A 338 -13.63 1.82 -20.86
N ILE A 339 -14.31 1.66 -19.73
CA ILE A 339 -14.00 0.70 -18.69
C ILE A 339 -15.15 -0.30 -18.51
N ASP A 340 -14.83 -1.50 -18.06
CA ASP A 340 -15.77 -2.56 -17.75
C ASP A 340 -15.97 -2.70 -16.23
N LYS A 341 -14.94 -2.36 -15.46
CA LYS A 341 -14.91 -2.58 -14.02
C LYS A 341 -14.24 -1.44 -13.26
N VAL A 342 -14.67 -1.21 -12.03
CA VAL A 342 -14.01 -0.31 -11.08
C VAL A 342 -13.75 -1.07 -9.79
N PHE A 343 -12.55 -0.90 -9.26
CA PHE A 343 -12.15 -1.43 -7.97
C PHE A 343 -11.64 -0.31 -7.06
N ILE A 344 -12.36 -0.07 -5.95
CA ILE A 344 -11.94 0.81 -4.86
C ILE A 344 -11.61 -0.06 -3.66
N GLY A 345 -10.32 -0.15 -3.30
CA GLY A 345 -9.83 -1.08 -2.28
C GLY A 345 -8.32 -1.13 -2.23
N SER A 346 -7.77 -2.25 -1.75
CA SER A 346 -6.32 -2.51 -1.61
C SER A 346 -5.73 -1.85 -0.36
N CYS A 347 -4.57 -2.34 0.10
CA CYS A 347 -3.80 -1.71 1.18
C CYS A 347 -3.37 -0.27 0.83
N THR A 348 -3.44 0.13 -0.43
CA THR A 348 -3.12 1.48 -0.88
C THR A 348 -4.23 2.45 -0.56
N ASN A 349 -5.48 2.14 -0.96
CA ASN A 349 -6.61 3.09 -0.92
C ASN A 349 -7.93 2.40 -0.51
N SER A 350 -8.00 1.95 0.72
CA SER A 350 -9.19 1.34 1.31
C SER A 350 -9.52 1.87 2.72
N ARG A 351 -8.87 2.97 3.11
CA ARG A 351 -9.08 3.62 4.40
C ARG A 351 -10.27 4.56 4.35
N ILE A 352 -10.70 5.03 5.51
CA ILE A 352 -11.93 5.83 5.62
C ILE A 352 -11.90 7.09 4.75
N GLU A 353 -10.76 7.77 4.63
CA GLU A 353 -10.64 8.96 3.79
C GLU A 353 -10.77 8.65 2.30
N ASP A 354 -10.23 7.51 1.86
CA ASP A 354 -10.36 7.03 0.49
C ASP A 354 -11.83 6.78 0.13
N LEU A 355 -12.55 6.14 1.05
CA LEU A 355 -13.98 5.87 0.88
C LEU A 355 -14.81 7.16 0.90
N ARG A 356 -14.49 8.12 1.77
CA ARG A 356 -15.15 9.44 1.79
C ARG A 356 -14.94 10.20 0.49
N ALA A 357 -13.71 10.21 -0.04
CA ALA A 357 -13.38 10.87 -1.30
C ALA A 357 -14.16 10.25 -2.48
N ALA A 358 -14.21 8.93 -2.57
CA ALA A 358 -14.97 8.23 -3.60
C ALA A 358 -16.48 8.42 -3.44
N ALA A 359 -17.01 8.36 -2.21
CA ALA A 359 -18.42 8.57 -1.93
C ALA A 359 -18.90 9.99 -2.27
N ALA A 360 -18.05 10.99 -2.07
CA ALA A 360 -18.35 12.38 -2.43
C ALA A 360 -18.63 12.53 -3.93
N ILE A 361 -17.90 11.78 -4.77
CA ILE A 361 -18.11 11.76 -6.24
C ILE A 361 -19.35 10.96 -6.60
N ALA A 362 -19.60 9.82 -5.93
CA ALA A 362 -20.72 8.92 -6.23
C ALA A 362 -22.08 9.45 -5.79
N LYS A 363 -22.12 10.34 -4.79
CA LYS A 363 -23.34 10.83 -4.15
C LYS A 363 -24.31 11.45 -5.16
N GLY A 364 -25.54 10.90 -5.20
CA GLY A 364 -26.62 11.37 -6.07
C GLY A 364 -26.44 11.00 -7.55
N LYS A 365 -25.42 10.23 -7.91
CA LYS A 365 -25.14 9.78 -9.27
C LYS A 365 -25.35 8.27 -9.40
N LYS A 366 -25.20 7.73 -10.60
CA LYS A 366 -25.35 6.30 -10.89
C LYS A 366 -24.15 5.78 -11.65
N VAL A 367 -23.75 4.56 -11.34
CA VAL A 367 -22.76 3.81 -12.11
C VAL A 367 -23.26 3.64 -13.54
N ALA A 368 -22.40 3.86 -14.50
CA ALA A 368 -22.70 3.75 -15.93
C ALA A 368 -23.17 2.34 -16.29
N ALA A 369 -24.09 2.25 -17.23
CA ALA A 369 -24.59 0.96 -17.70
C ALA A 369 -23.45 0.10 -18.27
N GLY A 370 -23.35 -1.15 -17.81
CA GLY A 370 -22.32 -2.10 -18.23
C GLY A 370 -21.03 -2.04 -17.39
N VAL A 371 -20.90 -1.12 -16.45
CA VAL A 371 -19.77 -1.06 -15.51
C VAL A 371 -20.10 -1.81 -14.22
N GLN A 372 -19.23 -2.72 -13.79
CA GLN A 372 -19.29 -3.31 -12.45
C GLN A 372 -18.35 -2.53 -11.52
N ALA A 373 -18.88 -1.91 -10.48
CA ALA A 373 -18.10 -1.12 -9.53
C ALA A 373 -18.11 -1.79 -8.14
N ILE A 374 -16.92 -2.09 -7.61
CA ILE A 374 -16.74 -2.80 -6.34
C ILE A 374 -16.01 -1.90 -5.35
N VAL A 375 -16.53 -1.79 -4.13
CA VAL A 375 -15.90 -1.08 -3.00
C VAL A 375 -15.61 -2.06 -1.89
N VAL A 376 -14.33 -2.15 -1.50
CA VAL A 376 -13.83 -3.07 -0.47
C VAL A 376 -13.14 -2.27 0.63
N PRO A 377 -13.75 -2.14 1.82
CA PRO A 377 -13.10 -1.52 2.98
C PRO A 377 -11.84 -2.27 3.39
N GLY A 378 -10.82 -1.56 3.91
CA GLY A 378 -9.55 -2.14 4.27
C GLY A 378 -9.55 -2.99 5.53
N SER A 379 -10.53 -2.76 6.41
CA SER A 379 -10.65 -3.46 7.70
C SER A 379 -12.08 -3.45 8.22
N GLY A 380 -12.34 -4.27 9.25
CA GLY A 380 -13.60 -4.25 9.99
C GLY A 380 -13.90 -2.88 10.60
N PRO A 381 -12.95 -2.21 11.28
CA PRO A 381 -13.15 -0.84 11.78
C PRO A 381 -13.47 0.17 10.69
N VAL A 382 -12.76 0.16 9.57
CA VAL A 382 -13.07 1.06 8.43
C VAL A 382 -14.49 0.81 7.91
N LYS A 383 -14.86 -0.47 7.75
CA LYS A 383 -16.22 -0.84 7.31
C LYS A 383 -17.28 -0.31 8.27
N ALA A 384 -17.11 -0.56 9.57
CA ALA A 384 -18.05 -0.11 10.60
C ALA A 384 -18.17 1.42 10.64
N GLN A 385 -17.07 2.15 10.52
CA GLN A 385 -17.07 3.60 10.48
C GLN A 385 -17.75 4.12 9.21
N ALA A 386 -17.45 3.54 8.05
CA ALA A 386 -18.08 3.92 6.79
C ALA A 386 -19.62 3.72 6.82
N GLU A 387 -20.07 2.62 7.41
CA GLU A 387 -21.50 2.34 7.61
C GLU A 387 -22.15 3.30 8.61
N GLN A 388 -21.44 3.65 9.68
CA GLN A 388 -21.91 4.65 10.64
C GLN A 388 -22.05 6.04 10.00
N GLU A 389 -21.17 6.40 9.09
CA GLU A 389 -21.21 7.64 8.32
C GLU A 389 -22.19 7.59 7.14
N GLY A 390 -22.76 6.42 6.83
CA GLY A 390 -23.71 6.21 5.73
C GLY A 390 -23.06 6.17 4.35
N LEU A 391 -21.74 5.96 4.25
CA LEU A 391 -21.03 5.88 2.97
C LEU A 391 -21.44 4.64 2.18
N ASP A 392 -21.74 3.53 2.85
CA ASP A 392 -22.28 2.30 2.27
C ASP A 392 -23.58 2.56 1.50
N LYS A 393 -24.48 3.35 2.07
CA LYS A 393 -25.75 3.73 1.44
C LYS A 393 -25.51 4.55 0.17
N ILE A 394 -24.59 5.52 0.22
CA ILE A 394 -24.23 6.33 -0.95
C ILE A 394 -23.73 5.42 -2.08
N PHE A 395 -22.83 4.48 -1.78
CA PHE A 395 -22.28 3.55 -2.78
C PHE A 395 -23.37 2.61 -3.34
N ILE A 396 -24.18 2.00 -2.47
CA ILE A 396 -25.26 1.09 -2.88
C ILE A 396 -26.31 1.84 -3.73
N GLU A 397 -26.71 3.03 -3.30
CA GLU A 397 -27.66 3.86 -4.06
C GLU A 397 -27.08 4.27 -5.42
N ALA A 398 -25.78 4.50 -5.52
CA ALA A 398 -25.12 4.79 -6.79
C ALA A 398 -24.96 3.54 -7.68
N GLY A 399 -25.11 2.33 -7.14
CA GLY A 399 -24.99 1.06 -7.88
C GLY A 399 -23.62 0.38 -7.74
N PHE A 400 -22.81 0.77 -6.74
CA PHE A 400 -21.60 0.05 -6.36
C PHE A 400 -21.93 -1.16 -5.49
N GLU A 401 -21.12 -2.19 -5.59
CA GLU A 401 -21.19 -3.35 -4.70
C GLU A 401 -20.37 -3.10 -3.43
N TRP A 402 -21.02 -2.99 -2.29
CA TRP A 402 -20.40 -2.85 -0.98
C TRP A 402 -19.99 -4.20 -0.43
N ARG A 403 -18.71 -4.40 -0.13
CA ARG A 403 -18.10 -5.69 0.16
C ARG A 403 -17.59 -5.80 1.60
N LEU A 404 -17.16 -7.01 2.00
CA LEU A 404 -16.45 -7.30 3.23
C LEU A 404 -14.95 -6.96 3.09
N PRO A 405 -14.24 -6.69 4.22
CA PRO A 405 -12.82 -6.34 4.20
C PRO A 405 -11.93 -7.44 3.65
N GLY A 406 -10.91 -7.07 2.88
CA GLY A 406 -9.88 -7.96 2.34
C GLY A 406 -9.10 -7.34 1.18
N CYS A 407 -8.08 -8.05 0.70
CA CYS A 407 -7.26 -7.61 -0.43
C CYS A 407 -7.99 -7.64 -1.77
N SER A 408 -8.99 -8.55 -1.94
CA SER A 408 -9.85 -8.60 -3.12
C SER A 408 -9.09 -8.60 -4.45
N MET A 409 -9.47 -7.74 -5.38
CA MET A 409 -8.85 -7.62 -6.70
C MET A 409 -7.39 -7.15 -6.67
N CYS A 410 -6.82 -6.72 -5.54
CA CYS A 410 -5.41 -6.33 -5.48
C CYS A 410 -4.47 -7.46 -5.96
N LEU A 411 -4.80 -8.71 -5.62
CA LEU A 411 -4.09 -9.93 -6.03
C LEU A 411 -4.95 -10.89 -6.84
N ALA A 412 -6.27 -10.71 -6.82
CA ALA A 412 -7.25 -11.59 -7.44
C ALA A 412 -7.09 -13.09 -7.01
N MET A 413 -6.74 -13.32 -5.74
CA MET A 413 -6.63 -14.66 -5.16
C MET A 413 -7.98 -15.24 -4.73
N ASN A 414 -9.04 -14.42 -4.76
CA ASN A 414 -10.42 -14.80 -4.51
C ASN A 414 -11.26 -14.70 -5.81
N ASN A 415 -12.58 -14.67 -5.68
CA ASN A 415 -13.49 -14.58 -6.83
C ASN A 415 -13.58 -13.17 -7.44
N ASP A 416 -13.05 -12.15 -6.77
CA ASP A 416 -13.01 -10.78 -7.28
C ASP A 416 -11.84 -10.64 -8.26
N ARG A 417 -12.13 -10.73 -9.56
CA ARG A 417 -11.12 -10.69 -10.63
C ARG A 417 -11.67 -10.16 -11.93
N LEU A 418 -10.77 -9.78 -12.81
CA LEU A 418 -11.09 -9.44 -14.19
C LEU A 418 -11.22 -10.68 -15.06
N ASN A 419 -12.18 -10.68 -15.97
CA ASN A 419 -12.20 -11.59 -17.09
C ASN A 419 -11.19 -11.15 -18.18
N PRO A 420 -10.78 -12.07 -19.07
CA PRO A 420 -9.88 -11.73 -20.16
C PRO A 420 -10.42 -10.57 -21.01
N GLY A 421 -9.58 -9.55 -21.19
CA GLY A 421 -9.90 -8.36 -21.96
C GLY A 421 -10.63 -7.25 -21.19
N GLU A 422 -11.22 -7.53 -20.03
CA GLU A 422 -11.86 -6.48 -19.20
C GLU A 422 -10.86 -5.42 -18.76
N ARG A 423 -11.31 -4.18 -18.76
CA ARG A 423 -10.55 -3.00 -18.35
C ARG A 423 -11.06 -2.45 -17.03
N CYS A 424 -10.14 -2.20 -16.10
CA CYS A 424 -10.46 -1.74 -14.76
C CYS A 424 -9.78 -0.41 -14.42
N ALA A 425 -10.56 0.55 -13.90
CA ALA A 425 -10.04 1.67 -13.14
C ALA A 425 -9.88 1.21 -11.68
N SER A 426 -8.65 1.19 -11.16
CA SER A 426 -8.32 0.53 -9.91
C SER A 426 -7.51 1.41 -8.97
N THR A 427 -7.87 1.40 -7.69
CA THR A 427 -7.08 2.07 -6.64
C THR A 427 -5.98 1.18 -6.05
N SER A 428 -5.74 0.00 -6.61
CA SER A 428 -4.64 -0.88 -6.20
C SER A 428 -3.26 -0.24 -6.49
N ASN A 429 -2.20 -0.94 -6.16
CA ASN A 429 -0.82 -0.46 -6.26
C ASN A 429 -0.07 -1.00 -7.48
N ARG A 430 -0.52 -2.11 -8.08
CA ARG A 430 0.15 -2.79 -9.19
C ARG A 430 -0.81 -3.09 -10.32
N ASN A 431 -0.30 -2.96 -11.55
CA ASN A 431 -1.07 -3.16 -12.79
C ASN A 431 -0.33 -3.99 -13.85
N PHE A 432 0.64 -4.83 -13.44
CA PHE A 432 1.31 -5.69 -14.40
C PHE A 432 0.36 -6.75 -15.02
N GLU A 433 0.77 -7.31 -16.12
CA GLU A 433 -0.02 -8.28 -16.89
C GLU A 433 -0.60 -9.40 -16.00
N GLY A 434 -1.90 -9.57 -16.02
CA GLY A 434 -2.60 -10.62 -15.27
C GLY A 434 -2.79 -10.37 -13.77
N ARG A 435 -2.34 -9.24 -13.21
CA ARG A 435 -2.40 -8.97 -11.77
C ARG A 435 -3.79 -9.10 -11.15
N GLN A 436 -4.80 -8.55 -11.81
CA GLN A 436 -6.19 -8.58 -11.35
C GLN A 436 -7.04 -9.64 -12.06
N GLY A 437 -6.41 -10.54 -12.81
CA GLY A 437 -7.05 -11.59 -13.59
C GLY A 437 -6.33 -11.83 -14.92
N ARG A 438 -6.36 -13.05 -15.41
CA ARG A 438 -5.69 -13.44 -16.67
C ARG A 438 -6.14 -12.53 -17.82
N ALA A 439 -5.18 -11.91 -18.51
CA ALA A 439 -5.40 -10.96 -19.61
C ALA A 439 -6.31 -9.76 -19.23
N GLY A 440 -6.46 -9.46 -17.95
CA GLY A 440 -7.15 -8.26 -17.46
C GLY A 440 -6.28 -7.01 -17.65
N ARG A 441 -6.92 -5.87 -17.90
CA ARG A 441 -6.27 -4.59 -18.21
C ARG A 441 -6.52 -3.61 -17.06
N THR A 442 -5.53 -3.39 -16.23
CA THR A 442 -5.64 -2.56 -15.03
C THR A 442 -4.98 -1.21 -15.21
N HIS A 443 -5.71 -0.14 -14.87
CA HIS A 443 -5.21 1.23 -14.81
C HIS A 443 -5.28 1.72 -13.35
N LEU A 444 -4.17 2.21 -12.84
CA LEU A 444 -4.10 2.77 -11.49
C LEU A 444 -4.58 4.22 -11.51
N VAL A 445 -5.48 4.52 -10.59
CA VAL A 445 -6.07 5.87 -10.39
C VAL A 445 -6.29 6.13 -8.91
N SER A 446 -6.59 7.38 -8.53
CA SER A 446 -7.03 7.74 -7.19
C SER A 446 -8.46 7.27 -6.90
N PRO A 447 -8.89 7.17 -5.62
CA PRO A 447 -10.25 6.78 -5.26
C PRO A 447 -11.33 7.66 -5.89
N ALA A 448 -11.12 8.96 -5.92
CA ALA A 448 -12.04 9.91 -6.55
C ALA A 448 -12.11 9.70 -8.08
N MET A 449 -10.97 9.48 -8.74
CA MET A 449 -10.89 9.17 -10.17
C MET A 449 -11.56 7.82 -10.50
N ALA A 450 -11.41 6.82 -9.62
CA ALA A 450 -12.09 5.53 -9.78
C ALA A 450 -13.62 5.66 -9.70
N ALA A 451 -14.11 6.45 -8.74
CA ALA A 451 -15.55 6.74 -8.62
C ALA A 451 -16.06 7.54 -9.81
N ALA A 452 -15.30 8.54 -10.29
CA ALA A 452 -15.61 9.29 -11.49
C ALA A 452 -15.74 8.38 -12.72
N ALA A 453 -14.75 7.49 -12.91
CA ALA A 453 -14.77 6.52 -13.99
C ALA A 453 -15.98 5.57 -13.92
N ALA A 454 -16.40 5.16 -12.71
CA ALA A 454 -17.60 4.34 -12.54
C ALA A 454 -18.87 5.04 -13.02
N ILE A 455 -18.98 6.34 -12.77
CA ILE A 455 -20.15 7.15 -13.15
C ILE A 455 -20.17 7.41 -14.67
N ASP A 456 -19.02 7.73 -15.25
CA ASP A 456 -18.95 8.12 -16.66
C ASP A 456 -18.85 6.92 -17.63
N GLY A 457 -18.40 5.75 -17.12
CA GLY A 457 -18.16 4.56 -17.95
C GLY A 457 -16.84 4.60 -18.74
N HIS A 458 -16.05 5.64 -18.55
CA HIS A 458 -14.69 5.84 -19.08
C HIS A 458 -13.85 6.63 -18.08
N PHE A 459 -12.54 6.75 -18.29
CA PHE A 459 -11.71 7.56 -17.40
C PHE A 459 -12.13 9.03 -17.50
N ALA A 460 -12.21 9.71 -16.35
CA ALA A 460 -12.66 11.09 -16.27
C ALA A 460 -11.76 11.91 -15.33
N ASP A 461 -11.60 13.19 -15.65
CA ASP A 461 -10.95 14.13 -14.73
C ASP A 461 -11.93 14.43 -13.58
N VAL A 462 -11.53 14.08 -12.36
CA VAL A 462 -12.36 14.30 -11.17
C VAL A 462 -12.70 15.78 -10.95
N ARG A 463 -11.87 16.69 -11.43
CA ARG A 463 -12.07 18.14 -11.29
C ARG A 463 -13.28 18.63 -12.11
N ASP A 464 -13.55 17.99 -13.26
CA ASP A 464 -14.70 18.31 -14.11
C ASP A 464 -16.03 17.83 -13.48
N ILE A 465 -15.98 16.82 -12.60
CA ILE A 465 -17.14 16.23 -11.95
C ILE A 465 -17.51 16.96 -10.65
N GLN A 466 -16.53 17.59 -10.00
CA GLN A 466 -16.71 18.37 -8.77
C GLN A 466 -17.15 19.82 -9.03
N ALA A 467 -16.99 20.30 -10.25
CA ALA A 467 -17.42 21.62 -10.68
C ALA A 467 -18.93 21.64 -10.98
#